data_bacb4c212878f1d345b418b3d06dc68f
#
_entry.id   bacb4c212878f1d345b418b3d06dc68f
#
_cell.length_a   1.000
_cell.length_b   1.000
_cell.length_c   1.000
_cell.angle_alpha   90.00
_cell.angle_beta   90.00
_cell.angle_gamma   90.00
#
_symmetry.space_group_name_H-M   'P 1'
#
loop_
_entity.id
_entity.type
_entity.pdbx_description
1 polymer ?
#
loop_
_entity_poly.entity_id
_entity_poly.type
_entity_poly.pdbx_seq_one_letter_code
_entity_poly.pdbx_strand_id
1 'polypeptide(L)'
;ITLKEPNMREGSLDAPIRHPIDWNNPEYYDLNKIEDEMERVFDICHGCRRCFNLCDSFPTLFDMIDESETEEVDGLDKKEDYRKVVDLCTLCDMCFLTKCPYVPPHEFDLDFPHLMLRYRAAIRKEGEKNADAERLTHTDRNGKMAAPLAGIANWAAKSDNKLTRPIMESVAGIDKRVDLPSFESKPFTTQAKNSVPMVNKDAPAHGRKAVIYATCFVNYQQARTGTAARKVLAHNGVDTEVVYPGCCGMPKLEQGAVNEVADQALKVVPVLLEWVDKGY
;
A
#
# COMPACT_ATOMS: atom_id res chain seq x y z
N ILE A 1 -33.69 -20.66 30.75
CA ILE A 1 -32.89 -19.56 30.23
C ILE A 1 -31.49 -20.14 30.04
N THR A 2 -31.20 -20.69 28.86
CA THR A 2 -29.87 -21.15 28.46
C THR A 2 -29.07 -19.90 28.10
N LEU A 3 -28.17 -19.51 28.99
CA LEU A 3 -27.12 -18.55 28.69
C LEU A 3 -26.27 -19.17 27.57
N LYS A 4 -26.37 -18.65 26.35
CA LYS A 4 -25.35 -18.92 25.31
C LYS A 4 -24.06 -18.33 25.84
N GLU A 5 -23.10 -19.19 26.16
CA GLU A 5 -21.72 -18.75 26.36
C GLU A 5 -21.28 -18.00 25.11
N PRO A 6 -20.68 -16.81 25.25
CA PRO A 6 -20.10 -16.14 24.10
C PRO A 6 -19.05 -17.10 23.50
N ASN A 7 -19.27 -17.47 22.26
CA ASN A 7 -18.40 -18.37 21.52
C ASN A 7 -17.09 -17.60 21.24
N MET A 8 -16.19 -17.57 22.21
CA MET A 8 -14.85 -17.01 22.05
C MET A 8 -14.05 -17.93 21.12
N ARG A 9 -14.40 -17.89 19.83
CA ARG A 9 -13.54 -18.45 18.81
C ARG A 9 -12.42 -17.44 18.56
N GLU A 10 -11.20 -17.82 18.90
CA GLU A 10 -10.01 -17.09 18.46
C GLU A 10 -9.94 -17.15 16.93
N GLY A 11 -10.46 -16.13 16.29
CA GLY A 11 -10.42 -15.94 14.86
C GLY A 11 -11.57 -16.56 14.09
N SER A 12 -11.90 -15.98 12.95
CA SER A 12 -12.81 -16.49 11.95
C SER A 12 -12.01 -17.00 10.74
N LEU A 13 -12.52 -18.06 10.09
CA LEU A 13 -12.05 -18.49 8.78
C LEU A 13 -12.73 -17.73 7.64
N ASP A 14 -13.72 -16.90 7.97
CA ASP A 14 -14.41 -16.05 7.01
C ASP A 14 -13.51 -14.92 6.53
N ALA A 15 -13.76 -14.47 5.31
CA ALA A 15 -13.07 -13.28 4.80
C ALA A 15 -13.40 -12.07 5.69
N PRO A 16 -12.40 -11.26 6.08
CA PRO A 16 -12.64 -10.08 6.91
C PRO A 16 -13.59 -9.10 6.21
N ILE A 17 -14.47 -8.50 7.00
CA ILE A 17 -15.35 -7.41 6.55
C ILE A 17 -14.64 -6.11 6.89
N ARG A 18 -14.49 -5.20 5.90
CA ARG A 18 -13.84 -3.92 6.13
C ARG A 18 -14.83 -2.78 6.06
N HIS A 19 -14.78 -1.90 7.05
CA HIS A 19 -15.57 -0.68 7.03
C HIS A 19 -15.04 0.31 5.99
N PRO A 20 -15.93 1.04 5.29
CA PRO A 20 -15.51 2.11 4.38
C PRO A 20 -14.76 3.21 5.11
N ILE A 21 -13.81 3.84 4.44
CA ILE A 21 -13.11 5.01 4.96
C ILE A 21 -14.06 6.22 4.91
N ASP A 22 -14.49 6.72 6.09
CA ASP A 22 -15.44 7.84 6.21
C ASP A 22 -14.70 9.19 6.17
N TRP A 23 -13.91 9.41 5.13
CA TRP A 23 -13.03 10.57 4.97
C TRP A 23 -13.76 11.91 4.79
N ASN A 24 -15.06 11.90 4.52
CA ASN A 24 -15.89 13.11 4.46
C ASN A 24 -16.36 13.57 5.85
N ASN A 25 -16.31 12.70 6.85
CA ASN A 25 -16.73 13.00 8.19
C ASN A 25 -15.63 13.81 8.92
N PRO A 26 -15.93 14.98 9.48
CA PRO A 26 -14.97 15.74 10.29
C PRO A 26 -14.38 14.94 11.46
N GLU A 27 -15.17 14.06 12.09
CA GLU A 27 -14.73 13.21 13.21
C GLU A 27 -13.68 12.16 12.82
N TYR A 28 -13.59 11.83 11.53
CA TYR A 28 -12.54 10.96 11.01
C TYR A 28 -11.14 11.52 11.31
N TYR A 29 -11.02 12.85 11.41
CA TYR A 29 -9.75 13.57 11.61
C TYR A 29 -9.54 14.06 13.05
N ASP A 30 -10.38 13.68 13.98
CA ASP A 30 -10.25 14.06 15.40
C ASP A 30 -9.10 13.27 16.04
N LEU A 31 -7.95 13.93 16.25
CA LEU A 31 -6.74 13.29 16.79
C LEU A 31 -6.96 12.68 18.16
N ASN A 32 -7.73 13.33 19.05
CA ASN A 32 -7.98 12.76 20.38
C ASN A 32 -8.72 11.42 20.27
N LYS A 33 -9.77 11.35 19.41
CA LYS A 33 -10.49 10.09 19.17
C LYS A 33 -9.63 9.03 18.49
N ILE A 34 -8.70 9.45 17.65
CA ILE A 34 -7.76 8.54 16.99
C ILE A 34 -6.76 7.98 17.98
N GLU A 35 -6.19 8.83 18.85
CA GLU A 35 -5.25 8.44 19.89
C GLU A 35 -5.89 7.52 20.94
N ASP A 36 -7.12 7.77 21.33
CA ASP A 36 -7.88 6.89 22.23
C ASP A 36 -8.14 5.51 21.58
N GLU A 37 -8.47 5.49 20.30
CA GLU A 37 -8.62 4.24 19.55
C GLU A 37 -7.28 3.52 19.33
N MET A 38 -6.19 4.26 19.11
CA MET A 38 -4.84 3.69 19.06
C MET A 38 -4.45 3.04 20.37
N GLU A 39 -4.70 3.69 21.50
CA GLU A 39 -4.46 3.13 22.85
C GLU A 39 -5.18 1.78 23.00
N ARG A 40 -6.48 1.75 22.72
CA ARG A 40 -7.29 0.52 22.77
C ARG A 40 -6.74 -0.59 21.87
N VAL A 41 -6.39 -0.25 20.64
CA VAL A 41 -5.88 -1.22 19.65
C VAL A 41 -4.49 -1.70 20.02
N PHE A 42 -3.62 -0.82 20.51
CA PHE A 42 -2.26 -1.17 20.92
C PHE A 42 -2.26 -2.10 22.14
N ASP A 43 -3.17 -1.89 23.11
CA ASP A 43 -3.36 -2.78 24.25
C ASP A 43 -3.76 -4.20 23.80
N ILE A 44 -4.73 -4.33 22.92
CA ILE A 44 -5.13 -5.63 22.35
C ILE A 44 -3.98 -6.27 21.56
N CYS A 45 -3.24 -5.49 20.76
CA CYS A 45 -2.10 -5.98 19.99
C CYS A 45 -0.96 -6.43 20.90
N HIS A 46 -0.68 -5.69 21.99
CA HIS A 46 0.32 -6.06 23.00
C HIS A 46 -0.04 -7.37 23.68
N GLY A 47 -1.27 -7.54 24.14
CA GLY A 47 -1.73 -8.79 24.74
C GLY A 47 -1.70 -9.99 23.78
N CYS A 48 -1.87 -9.78 22.48
CA CYS A 48 -1.89 -10.84 21.48
C CYS A 48 -0.53 -11.17 20.85
N ARG A 49 0.28 -10.18 20.49
CA ARG A 49 1.62 -10.23 19.85
C ARG A 49 1.75 -11.13 18.61
N ARG A 50 0.66 -11.61 18.02
CA ARG A 50 0.68 -12.54 16.89
C ARG A 50 1.37 -11.97 15.64
N CYS A 51 1.37 -10.64 15.47
CA CYS A 51 1.91 -9.94 14.31
C CYS A 51 3.38 -9.54 14.46
N PHE A 52 4.08 -9.94 15.53
CA PHE A 52 5.45 -9.56 15.84
C PHE A 52 6.41 -9.65 14.64
N ASN A 53 6.25 -10.66 13.79
CA ASN A 53 7.15 -10.94 12.68
C ASN A 53 6.64 -10.45 11.30
N LEU A 54 5.60 -9.62 11.25
CA LEU A 54 5.04 -9.17 9.96
C LEU A 54 5.75 -7.94 9.39
N CYS A 55 6.09 -6.98 10.24
CA CYS A 55 6.72 -5.71 9.84
C CYS A 55 7.38 -5.07 11.07
N ASP A 56 8.06 -3.95 10.87
CA ASP A 56 8.78 -3.25 11.95
C ASP A 56 7.85 -2.49 12.91
N SER A 57 6.60 -2.19 12.52
CA SER A 57 5.62 -1.49 13.35
C SER A 57 5.32 -2.22 14.67
N PHE A 58 5.12 -3.55 14.60
CA PHE A 58 4.73 -4.34 15.78
C PHE A 58 5.87 -4.59 16.75
N PRO A 59 7.09 -5.01 16.33
CA PRO A 59 8.22 -5.09 17.25
C PRO A 59 8.48 -3.76 17.94
N THR A 60 8.50 -2.66 17.19
CA THR A 60 8.71 -1.32 17.75
C THR A 60 7.65 -0.97 18.80
N LEU A 61 6.37 -1.24 18.54
CA LEU A 61 5.30 -1.04 19.52
C LEU A 61 5.54 -1.87 20.79
N PHE A 62 5.84 -3.16 20.63
CA PHE A 62 5.97 -4.07 21.76
C PHE A 62 7.22 -3.77 22.59
N ASP A 63 8.34 -3.47 21.94
CA ASP A 63 9.58 -3.10 22.62
C ASP A 63 9.41 -1.80 23.41
N MET A 64 8.75 -0.77 22.84
CA MET A 64 8.47 0.47 23.56
C MET A 64 7.55 0.26 24.78
N ILE A 65 6.55 -0.62 24.69
CA ILE A 65 5.70 -0.96 25.83
C ILE A 65 6.51 -1.72 26.89
N ASP A 66 7.24 -2.76 26.50
CA ASP A 66 8.05 -3.57 27.40
C ASP A 66 9.18 -2.77 28.10
N GLU A 67 9.65 -1.68 27.47
CA GLU A 67 10.68 -0.78 28.02
C GLU A 67 10.08 0.41 28.77
N SER A 68 8.76 0.61 28.76
CA SER A 68 8.09 1.70 29.48
C SER A 68 8.10 1.49 31.00
N GLU A 69 7.89 2.56 31.78
CA GLU A 69 7.89 2.46 33.25
C GLU A 69 6.76 1.57 33.80
N THR A 70 5.63 1.49 33.09
CA THR A 70 4.45 0.72 33.51
C THR A 70 4.41 -0.65 32.89
N GLU A 71 5.24 -0.96 31.86
CA GLU A 71 5.16 -2.14 31.01
C GLU A 71 3.77 -2.28 30.33
N GLU A 72 3.04 -1.16 30.20
CA GLU A 72 1.70 -1.07 29.62
C GLU A 72 1.63 0.08 28.60
N VAL A 73 0.54 0.15 27.82
CA VAL A 73 0.37 1.16 26.76
C VAL A 73 0.29 2.58 27.32
N ASP A 74 -0.20 2.74 28.56
CA ASP A 74 -0.28 4.05 29.25
C ASP A 74 1.10 4.66 29.57
N GLY A 75 2.16 3.86 29.52
CA GLY A 75 3.54 4.33 29.63
C GLY A 75 4.09 5.00 28.37
N LEU A 76 3.37 4.98 27.24
CA LEU A 76 3.80 5.55 25.99
C LEU A 76 3.39 7.02 25.81
N ASP A 77 4.24 7.81 25.17
CA ASP A 77 3.89 9.16 24.71
C ASP A 77 3.02 9.09 23.44
N LYS A 78 1.77 9.60 23.52
CA LYS A 78 0.81 9.56 22.41
C LYS A 78 1.29 10.31 21.16
N LYS A 79 2.13 11.34 21.29
CA LYS A 79 2.62 12.11 20.14
C LYS A 79 3.88 11.52 19.53
N GLU A 80 4.85 11.12 20.37
CA GLU A 80 6.15 10.66 19.88
C GLU A 80 6.15 9.17 19.59
N ASP A 81 5.66 8.34 20.52
CA ASP A 81 5.76 6.88 20.38
C ASP A 81 4.70 6.34 19.41
N TYR A 82 3.47 6.84 19.48
CA TYR A 82 2.44 6.45 18.50
C TYR A 82 2.86 6.82 17.09
N ARG A 83 3.50 7.97 16.90
CA ARG A 83 4.02 8.38 15.61
C ARG A 83 5.06 7.42 15.04
N LYS A 84 5.96 6.89 15.87
CA LYS A 84 6.97 5.88 15.44
C LYS A 84 6.28 4.64 14.87
N VAL A 85 5.25 4.15 15.55
CA VAL A 85 4.47 2.99 15.09
C VAL A 85 3.78 3.26 13.75
N VAL A 86 3.16 4.44 13.63
CA VAL A 86 2.47 4.88 12.40
C VAL A 86 3.45 4.98 11.23
N ASP A 87 4.62 5.58 11.43
CA ASP A 87 5.60 5.82 10.36
C ASP A 87 6.19 4.51 9.81
N LEU A 88 6.28 3.46 10.63
CA LEU A 88 6.75 2.13 10.23
C LEU A 88 5.68 1.28 9.51
N CYS A 89 4.41 1.65 9.59
CA CYS A 89 3.34 0.93 8.91
C CYS A 89 3.34 1.24 7.41
N THR A 90 3.46 0.22 6.56
CA THR A 90 3.46 0.37 5.10
C THR A 90 2.07 0.18 4.48
N LEU A 91 1.00 0.11 5.28
CA LEU A 91 -0.38 -0.13 4.83
C LEU A 91 -0.52 -1.37 3.92
N CYS A 92 0.28 -2.40 4.14
CA CYS A 92 0.31 -3.60 3.29
C CYS A 92 -0.83 -4.59 3.56
N ASP A 93 -1.65 -4.33 4.58
CA ASP A 93 -2.81 -5.15 4.99
C ASP A 93 -2.51 -6.59 5.45
N MET A 94 -1.25 -7.00 5.56
CA MET A 94 -0.91 -8.36 5.96
C MET A 94 -1.45 -8.74 7.34
N CYS A 95 -1.42 -7.81 8.30
CA CYS A 95 -1.97 -8.03 9.63
C CYS A 95 -3.50 -8.18 9.57
N PHE A 96 -4.19 -7.41 8.75
CA PHE A 96 -5.64 -7.45 8.61
C PHE A 96 -6.11 -8.72 7.88
N LEU A 97 -5.54 -9.02 6.70
CA LEU A 97 -6.05 -10.07 5.81
C LEU A 97 -5.65 -11.49 6.23
N THR A 98 -4.52 -11.68 6.89
CA THR A 98 -3.94 -13.03 7.05
C THR A 98 -3.67 -13.45 8.49
N LYS A 99 -3.59 -12.54 9.44
CA LYS A 99 -3.10 -12.83 10.78
C LYS A 99 -4.04 -12.46 11.92
N CYS A 100 -4.72 -11.32 11.84
CA CYS A 100 -5.48 -10.80 12.96
C CYS A 100 -6.79 -11.57 13.19
N PRO A 101 -7.00 -12.20 14.35
CA PRO A 101 -8.26 -12.88 14.67
C PRO A 101 -9.37 -11.90 15.09
N TYR A 102 -9.04 -10.64 15.31
CA TYR A 102 -9.90 -9.62 15.91
C TYR A 102 -10.43 -8.60 14.90
N VAL A 103 -10.23 -8.85 13.61
CA VAL A 103 -10.83 -8.03 12.55
C VAL A 103 -12.34 -8.25 12.46
N PRO A 104 -13.12 -7.29 11.95
CA PRO A 104 -14.56 -7.50 11.74
C PRO A 104 -14.86 -8.80 10.98
N PRO A 105 -15.85 -9.58 11.39
CA PRO A 105 -16.94 -9.25 12.31
C PRO A 105 -16.69 -9.55 13.81
N HIS A 106 -15.44 -9.66 14.25
CA HIS A 106 -15.12 -9.84 15.66
C HIS A 106 -15.54 -8.60 16.47
N GLU A 107 -15.94 -8.79 17.74
CA GLU A 107 -16.41 -7.70 18.62
C GLU A 107 -15.36 -6.61 18.89
N PHE A 108 -14.06 -6.93 18.79
CA PHE A 108 -12.99 -5.94 18.92
C PHE A 108 -12.85 -5.03 17.70
N ASP A 109 -13.40 -5.40 16.57
CA ASP A 109 -13.50 -4.57 15.37
C ASP A 109 -12.17 -3.89 14.95
N LEU A 110 -11.06 -4.64 15.01
CA LEU A 110 -9.72 -4.11 14.74
C LEU A 110 -9.45 -3.92 13.24
N ASP A 111 -9.05 -2.72 12.85
CA ASP A 111 -8.43 -2.44 11.55
C ASP A 111 -7.17 -1.58 11.73
N PHE A 112 -6.08 -2.24 12.10
CA PHE A 112 -4.80 -1.57 12.35
C PHE A 112 -4.32 -0.73 11.15
N PRO A 113 -4.30 -1.23 9.89
CA PRO A 113 -3.85 -0.42 8.76
C PRO A 113 -4.70 0.83 8.52
N HIS A 114 -6.05 0.72 8.62
CA HIS A 114 -6.92 1.89 8.46
C HIS A 114 -6.79 2.88 9.62
N LEU A 115 -6.49 2.42 10.82
CA LEU A 115 -6.22 3.30 11.95
C LEU A 115 -4.91 4.11 11.72
N MET A 116 -3.85 3.46 11.24
CA MET A 116 -2.61 4.15 10.86
C MET A 116 -2.82 5.15 9.73
N LEU A 117 -3.62 4.77 8.72
CA LEU A 117 -4.02 5.68 7.65
C LEU A 117 -4.81 6.88 8.18
N ARG A 118 -5.76 6.64 9.09
CA ARG A 118 -6.58 7.67 9.70
C ARG A 118 -5.72 8.70 10.46
N TYR A 119 -4.75 8.24 11.23
CA TYR A 119 -3.79 9.12 11.90
C TYR A 119 -3.01 9.98 10.89
N ARG A 120 -2.43 9.37 9.84
CA ARG A 120 -1.73 10.11 8.77
C ARG A 120 -2.61 11.15 8.08
N ALA A 121 -3.86 10.80 7.83
CA ALA A 121 -4.81 11.73 7.21
C ALA A 121 -5.13 12.92 8.13
N ALA A 122 -5.23 12.69 9.44
CA ALA A 122 -5.49 13.72 10.43
C ALA A 122 -4.32 14.72 10.54
N ILE A 123 -3.10 14.23 10.73
CA ILE A 123 -1.91 15.11 10.82
C ILE A 123 -1.65 15.87 9.50
N ARG A 124 -1.91 15.23 8.34
CA ARG A 124 -1.86 15.91 7.05
C ARG A 124 -2.87 17.04 6.96
N LYS A 125 -4.07 16.86 7.51
CA LYS A 125 -5.11 17.90 7.53
C LYS A 125 -4.73 19.06 8.43
N GLU A 126 -3.99 18.84 9.51
CA GLU A 126 -3.40 19.88 10.35
C GLU A 126 -2.23 20.63 9.70
N GLY A 127 -1.81 20.21 8.52
CA GLY A 127 -0.78 20.88 7.72
C GLY A 127 0.59 20.23 7.77
N GLU A 128 0.75 19.12 8.47
CA GLU A 128 2.00 18.38 8.50
C GLU A 128 2.18 17.58 7.21
N LYS A 129 3.13 18.00 6.39
CA LYS A 129 3.43 17.37 5.09
C LYS A 129 4.93 17.24 4.91
N ASN A 130 5.39 16.04 4.55
CA ASN A 130 6.75 15.85 4.11
C ASN A 130 6.87 16.21 2.62
N ALA A 131 7.49 17.36 2.31
CA ALA A 131 7.59 17.87 0.95
C ALA A 131 8.37 16.95 -0.01
N ASP A 132 9.37 16.23 0.50
CA ASP A 132 10.17 15.32 -0.31
C ASP A 132 9.41 14.03 -0.61
N ALA A 133 8.74 13.45 0.39
CA ALA A 133 7.84 12.33 0.19
C ALA A 133 6.71 12.69 -0.80
N GLU A 134 6.11 13.88 -0.66
CA GLU A 134 5.05 14.37 -1.56
C GLU A 134 5.50 14.41 -3.03
N ARG A 135 6.74 14.86 -3.31
CA ARG A 135 7.30 14.84 -4.69
C ARG A 135 7.40 13.43 -5.26
N LEU A 136 7.71 12.43 -4.43
CA LEU A 136 7.83 11.04 -4.83
C LEU A 136 6.48 10.39 -5.12
N THR A 137 5.39 10.85 -4.50
CA THR A 137 4.03 10.32 -4.76
C THR A 137 3.52 10.57 -6.18
N HIS A 138 4.08 11.53 -6.90
CA HIS A 138 3.71 11.86 -8.28
C HIS A 138 4.32 10.88 -9.30
N THR A 139 4.08 9.58 -9.11
CA THR A 139 4.71 8.48 -9.86
C THR A 139 4.51 8.58 -11.37
N ASP A 140 3.34 8.99 -11.84
CA ASP A 140 3.06 9.18 -13.28
C ASP A 140 3.91 10.30 -13.90
N ARG A 141 4.01 11.44 -13.21
CA ARG A 141 4.86 12.55 -13.65
C ARG A 141 6.32 12.10 -13.68
N ASN A 142 6.78 11.49 -12.59
CA ASN A 142 8.16 11.05 -12.43
C ASN A 142 8.52 9.99 -13.49
N GLY A 143 7.65 9.01 -13.71
CA GLY A 143 7.85 7.98 -14.73
C GLY A 143 7.85 8.53 -16.16
N LYS A 144 6.92 9.42 -16.50
CA LYS A 144 6.86 10.07 -17.82
C LYS A 144 8.10 10.93 -18.12
N MET A 145 8.64 11.59 -17.09
CA MET A 145 9.86 12.39 -17.24
C MET A 145 11.12 11.55 -17.32
N ALA A 146 11.20 10.48 -16.52
CA ALA A 146 12.39 9.65 -16.44
C ALA A 146 12.52 8.66 -17.60
N ALA A 147 11.43 8.12 -18.15
CA ALA A 147 11.47 7.10 -19.19
C ALA A 147 12.28 7.51 -20.44
N PRO A 148 12.09 8.70 -21.04
CA PRO A 148 12.90 9.13 -22.18
C PRO A 148 14.39 9.30 -21.85
N LEU A 149 14.71 9.56 -20.60
CA LEU A 149 16.05 9.80 -20.08
C LEU A 149 16.54 8.66 -19.18
N ALA A 150 15.96 7.46 -19.31
CA ALA A 150 16.19 6.33 -18.41
C ALA A 150 17.67 6.00 -18.22
N GLY A 151 18.49 6.08 -19.27
CA GLY A 151 19.92 5.85 -19.16
C GLY A 151 20.62 6.82 -18.17
N ILE A 152 20.28 8.10 -18.24
CA ILE A 152 20.85 9.14 -17.36
C ILE A 152 20.25 9.02 -15.95
N ALA A 153 18.92 8.86 -15.86
CA ALA A 153 18.24 8.73 -14.59
C ALA A 153 18.74 7.50 -13.80
N ASN A 154 18.89 6.36 -14.46
CA ASN A 154 19.39 5.15 -13.85
C ASN A 154 20.87 5.24 -13.47
N TRP A 155 21.70 5.89 -14.30
CA TRP A 155 23.08 6.15 -13.95
C TRP A 155 23.18 7.04 -12.69
N ALA A 156 22.40 8.10 -12.62
CA ALA A 156 22.37 9.00 -11.46
C ALA A 156 21.85 8.32 -10.18
N ALA A 157 20.92 7.37 -10.33
CA ALA A 157 20.26 6.68 -9.22
C ALA A 157 21.04 5.48 -8.66
N LYS A 158 22.14 5.03 -9.31
CA LYS A 158 22.94 3.90 -8.81
C LYS A 158 23.46 4.16 -7.41
N SER A 159 23.34 3.18 -6.51
CA SER A 159 23.79 3.28 -5.10
C SER A 159 25.31 3.50 -4.96
N ASP A 160 26.09 3.03 -5.93
CA ASP A 160 27.56 3.23 -5.98
C ASP A 160 27.99 4.59 -6.57
N ASN A 161 27.07 5.41 -7.06
CA ASN A 161 27.38 6.71 -7.66
C ASN A 161 27.67 7.78 -6.58
N LYS A 162 28.96 7.90 -6.23
CA LYS A 162 29.44 8.83 -5.19
C LYS A 162 29.23 10.32 -5.53
N LEU A 163 28.92 10.65 -6.78
CA LEU A 163 28.73 12.04 -7.21
C LEU A 163 27.26 12.48 -7.05
N THR A 164 26.33 11.69 -7.53
CA THR A 164 24.90 12.08 -7.62
C THR A 164 24.10 11.68 -6.39
N ARG A 165 24.43 10.57 -5.72
CA ARG A 165 23.69 10.07 -4.56
C ARG A 165 23.70 11.02 -3.35
N PRO A 166 24.83 11.64 -2.96
CA PRO A 166 24.81 12.66 -1.91
C PRO A 166 23.96 13.89 -2.24
N ILE A 167 23.89 14.27 -3.52
CA ILE A 167 23.04 15.36 -3.99
C ILE A 167 21.57 14.96 -3.90
N MET A 168 21.23 13.73 -4.30
CA MET A 168 19.85 13.21 -4.18
C MET A 168 19.40 13.13 -2.73
N GLU A 169 20.27 12.73 -1.81
CA GLU A 169 19.99 12.71 -0.37
C GLU A 169 19.68 14.13 0.14
N SER A 170 20.50 15.12 -0.22
CA SER A 170 20.31 16.51 0.23
C SER A 170 19.10 17.20 -0.38
N VAL A 171 18.75 16.90 -1.64
CA VAL A 171 17.70 17.63 -2.41
C VAL A 171 16.36 16.92 -2.37
N ALA A 172 16.36 15.60 -2.28
CA ALA A 172 15.14 14.79 -2.38
C ALA A 172 14.91 13.89 -1.15
N GLY A 173 15.72 13.99 -0.10
CA GLY A 173 15.58 13.20 1.12
C GLY A 173 15.78 11.69 0.92
N ILE A 174 16.37 11.25 -0.21
CA ILE A 174 16.55 9.83 -0.52
C ILE A 174 17.90 9.38 0.01
N ASP A 175 17.92 8.56 1.05
CA ASP A 175 19.14 8.00 1.63
C ASP A 175 20.03 7.39 0.53
N LYS A 176 21.31 7.78 0.52
CA LYS A 176 22.28 7.35 -0.51
C LYS A 176 22.55 5.84 -0.53
N ARG A 177 22.20 5.13 0.55
CA ARG A 177 22.39 3.67 0.67
C ARG A 177 21.27 2.87 0.02
N VAL A 178 20.11 3.48 -0.20
CA VAL A 178 18.92 2.79 -0.75
C VAL A 178 19.12 2.49 -2.23
N ASP A 179 18.90 1.25 -2.64
CA ASP A 179 18.80 0.88 -4.04
C ASP A 179 17.47 1.32 -4.63
N LEU A 180 17.52 2.17 -5.63
CA LEU A 180 16.31 2.64 -6.32
C LEU A 180 16.00 1.76 -7.52
N PRO A 181 14.72 1.46 -7.77
CA PRO A 181 14.33 0.72 -8.97
C PRO A 181 14.65 1.53 -10.23
N SER A 182 15.19 0.84 -11.23
CA SER A 182 15.56 1.46 -12.50
C SER A 182 14.32 1.79 -13.34
N PHE A 183 14.36 2.92 -14.03
CA PHE A 183 13.33 3.28 -15.01
C PHE A 183 13.49 2.52 -16.31
N GLU A 184 12.38 2.10 -16.89
CA GLU A 184 12.30 1.55 -18.25
C GLU A 184 12.37 2.67 -19.29
N SER A 185 13.14 2.50 -20.35
CA SER A 185 13.19 3.47 -21.45
C SER A 185 11.89 3.52 -22.27
N LYS A 186 11.14 2.43 -22.25
CA LYS A 186 9.81 2.31 -22.88
C LYS A 186 8.84 1.76 -21.85
N PRO A 187 7.74 2.47 -21.55
CA PRO A 187 6.72 1.98 -20.62
C PRO A 187 6.18 0.62 -21.04
N PHE A 188 5.79 -0.20 -20.05
CA PHE A 188 5.24 -1.54 -20.30
C PHE A 188 4.05 -1.51 -21.26
N THR A 189 3.16 -0.55 -21.15
CA THR A 189 2.03 -0.37 -22.06
C THR A 189 2.46 -0.22 -23.52
N THR A 190 3.60 0.41 -23.79
CA THR A 190 4.18 0.50 -25.14
C THR A 190 4.80 -0.83 -25.57
N GLN A 191 5.53 -1.49 -24.66
CA GLN A 191 6.13 -2.80 -24.95
C GLN A 191 5.06 -3.85 -25.23
N ALA A 192 3.96 -3.84 -24.46
CA ALA A 192 2.85 -4.78 -24.57
C ALA A 192 2.11 -4.70 -25.92
N LYS A 193 1.99 -3.51 -26.50
CA LYS A 193 1.43 -3.32 -27.86
C LYS A 193 2.28 -3.93 -28.94
N ASN A 194 3.61 -3.91 -28.77
CA ASN A 194 4.57 -4.39 -29.76
C ASN A 194 4.88 -5.89 -29.63
N SER A 195 4.51 -6.50 -28.53
CA SER A 195 4.80 -7.92 -28.24
C SER A 195 3.58 -8.58 -27.57
N VAL A 196 2.72 -9.16 -28.41
CA VAL A 196 1.56 -9.93 -27.96
C VAL A 196 1.97 -11.41 -27.88
N PRO A 197 1.87 -12.06 -26.71
CA PRO A 197 2.21 -13.47 -26.60
C PRO A 197 1.17 -14.34 -27.33
N MET A 198 1.65 -15.41 -27.95
CA MET A 198 0.77 -16.40 -28.60
C MET A 198 0.01 -17.20 -27.54
N VAL A 199 -1.32 -17.18 -27.63
CA VAL A 199 -2.21 -17.91 -26.72
C VAL A 199 -2.21 -19.40 -27.04
N ASN A 200 -2.00 -20.23 -26.02
CA ASN A 200 -2.09 -21.69 -26.14
C ASN A 200 -3.57 -22.12 -26.26
N LYS A 201 -3.92 -22.63 -27.46
CA LYS A 201 -5.29 -23.04 -27.77
C LYS A 201 -5.68 -24.38 -27.16
N ASP A 202 -4.71 -25.17 -26.72
CA ASP A 202 -4.92 -26.51 -26.15
C ASP A 202 -5.02 -26.46 -24.60
N ALA A 203 -4.83 -25.27 -24.02
CA ALA A 203 -4.88 -25.11 -22.57
C ALA A 203 -6.34 -25.06 -22.05
N PRO A 204 -6.60 -25.54 -20.81
CA PRO A 204 -7.96 -25.61 -20.25
C PRO A 204 -8.68 -24.25 -20.11
N ALA A 205 -7.92 -23.15 -20.03
CA ALA A 205 -8.49 -21.80 -19.90
C ALA A 205 -8.63 -21.09 -21.27
N HIS A 206 -8.43 -21.82 -22.41
CA HIS A 206 -8.60 -21.22 -23.72
C HIS A 206 -9.99 -20.62 -23.94
N GLY A 207 -10.03 -19.42 -24.47
CA GLY A 207 -11.25 -18.63 -24.68
C GLY A 207 -11.57 -17.66 -23.54
N ARG A 208 -10.86 -17.73 -22.40
CA ARG A 208 -10.95 -16.70 -21.36
C ARG A 208 -10.16 -15.47 -21.75
N LYS A 209 -10.63 -14.32 -21.26
CA LYS A 209 -9.99 -13.03 -21.44
C LYS A 209 -9.62 -12.41 -20.11
N ALA A 210 -8.61 -11.59 -20.07
CA ALA A 210 -8.24 -10.82 -18.90
C ALA A 210 -7.62 -9.47 -19.30
N VAL A 211 -7.94 -8.42 -18.57
CA VAL A 211 -7.24 -7.14 -18.68
C VAL A 211 -6.21 -7.03 -17.55
N ILE A 212 -5.00 -6.66 -17.88
CA ILE A 212 -3.94 -6.37 -16.91
C ILE A 212 -3.89 -4.87 -16.68
N TYR A 213 -4.27 -4.45 -15.48
CA TYR A 213 -4.00 -3.09 -15.03
C TYR A 213 -2.50 -2.97 -14.71
N ALA A 214 -1.75 -2.33 -15.59
CA ALA A 214 -0.36 -2.01 -15.34
C ALA A 214 -0.26 -0.93 -14.25
N THR A 215 0.29 -1.26 -13.10
CA THR A 215 0.57 -0.27 -12.06
C THR A 215 1.67 0.69 -12.52
N CYS A 216 1.83 1.84 -11.84
CA CYS A 216 2.92 2.77 -12.14
C CYS A 216 4.29 2.07 -12.08
N PHE A 217 4.48 1.19 -11.10
CA PHE A 217 5.71 0.43 -10.92
C PHE A 217 5.98 -0.51 -12.10
N VAL A 218 5.01 -1.33 -12.50
CA VAL A 218 5.15 -2.22 -13.67
C VAL A 218 5.33 -1.42 -14.95
N ASN A 219 4.58 -0.32 -15.09
CA ASN A 219 4.62 0.47 -16.32
C ASN A 219 5.96 1.17 -16.55
N TYR A 220 6.57 1.72 -15.50
CA TYR A 220 7.76 2.57 -15.63
C TYR A 220 9.06 1.96 -15.13
N GLN A 221 9.02 0.88 -14.33
CA GLN A 221 10.20 0.34 -13.64
C GLN A 221 10.35 -1.18 -13.75
N GLN A 222 9.26 -1.94 -13.90
CA GLN A 222 9.27 -3.41 -13.88
C GLN A 222 8.48 -4.02 -15.06
N ALA A 223 8.69 -3.53 -16.27
CA ALA A 223 8.00 -4.02 -17.48
C ALA A 223 8.15 -5.54 -17.71
N ARG A 224 9.27 -6.11 -17.28
CA ARG A 224 9.51 -7.56 -17.34
C ARG A 224 8.47 -8.36 -16.54
N THR A 225 8.00 -7.86 -15.39
CA THR A 225 6.97 -8.52 -14.58
C THR A 225 5.65 -8.59 -15.33
N GLY A 226 5.21 -7.47 -15.93
CA GLY A 226 4.02 -7.44 -16.77
C GLY A 226 4.11 -8.35 -18.00
N THR A 227 5.28 -8.38 -18.64
CA THR A 227 5.56 -9.28 -19.78
C THR A 227 5.51 -10.75 -19.36
N ALA A 228 6.07 -11.10 -18.20
CA ALA A 228 6.02 -12.46 -17.67
C ALA A 228 4.58 -12.89 -17.33
N ALA A 229 3.81 -12.02 -16.68
CA ALA A 229 2.41 -12.27 -16.36
C ALA A 229 1.60 -12.56 -17.64
N ARG A 230 1.77 -11.77 -18.71
CA ARG A 230 1.11 -12.02 -20.00
C ARG A 230 1.50 -13.37 -20.62
N LYS A 231 2.79 -13.72 -20.57
CA LYS A 231 3.26 -15.01 -21.08
C LYS A 231 2.66 -16.19 -20.30
N VAL A 232 2.60 -16.10 -18.97
CA VAL A 232 1.99 -17.14 -18.13
C VAL A 232 0.51 -17.29 -18.43
N LEU A 233 -0.23 -16.19 -18.54
CA LEU A 233 -1.65 -16.20 -18.88
C LEU A 233 -1.88 -16.79 -20.27
N ALA A 234 -1.12 -16.37 -21.26
CA ALA A 234 -1.22 -16.90 -22.63
C ALA A 234 -0.86 -18.39 -22.72
N HIS A 235 0.15 -18.85 -21.97
CA HIS A 235 0.49 -20.27 -21.87
C HIS A 235 -0.68 -21.10 -21.31
N ASN A 236 -1.44 -20.53 -20.37
CA ASN A 236 -2.65 -21.14 -19.81
C ASN A 236 -3.91 -20.91 -20.67
N GLY A 237 -3.81 -20.31 -21.84
CA GLY A 237 -4.92 -20.16 -22.79
C GLY A 237 -5.72 -18.86 -22.64
N VAL A 238 -5.29 -17.94 -21.77
CA VAL A 238 -5.99 -16.68 -21.53
C VAL A 238 -5.46 -15.59 -22.47
N ASP A 239 -6.35 -14.95 -23.20
CA ASP A 239 -6.04 -13.76 -23.99
C ASP A 239 -5.97 -12.52 -23.09
N THR A 240 -4.97 -11.64 -23.33
CA THR A 240 -4.71 -10.52 -22.41
C THR A 240 -4.57 -9.19 -23.11
N GLU A 241 -5.30 -8.20 -22.61
CA GLU A 241 -5.08 -6.79 -22.89
C GLU A 241 -4.37 -6.10 -21.72
N VAL A 242 -3.77 -4.93 -22.00
CA VAL A 242 -3.06 -4.12 -21.00
C VAL A 242 -3.60 -2.73 -20.99
N VAL A 243 -3.98 -2.25 -19.79
CA VAL A 243 -4.53 -0.91 -19.59
C VAL A 243 -3.75 -0.18 -18.48
N TYR A 244 -3.59 1.12 -18.66
CA TYR A 244 -3.01 2.00 -17.65
C TYR A 244 -3.65 3.39 -17.72
N PRO A 245 -4.78 3.61 -17.05
CA PRO A 245 -5.43 4.93 -16.98
C PRO A 245 -4.70 5.92 -16.06
N GLY A 246 -3.80 5.43 -15.21
CA GLY A 246 -3.02 6.21 -14.25
C GLY A 246 -2.62 5.39 -13.03
N CYS A 247 -1.90 6.01 -12.10
CA CYS A 247 -1.54 5.39 -10.81
C CYS A 247 -2.80 5.11 -9.97
N CYS A 248 -2.80 4.03 -9.19
CA CYS A 248 -3.90 3.71 -8.26
C CYS A 248 -4.01 4.69 -7.07
N GLY A 249 -2.97 5.46 -6.80
CA GLY A 249 -2.94 6.41 -5.69
C GLY A 249 -2.27 5.89 -4.41
N MET A 250 -1.81 4.64 -4.36
CA MET A 250 -1.21 4.07 -3.14
C MET A 250 -0.11 4.94 -2.51
N PRO A 251 0.86 5.51 -3.26
CA PRO A 251 1.86 6.39 -2.66
C PRO A 251 1.29 7.64 -1.97
N LYS A 252 0.17 8.16 -2.48
CA LYS A 252 -0.56 9.26 -1.85
C LYS A 252 -1.33 8.81 -0.62
N LEU A 253 -1.89 7.59 -0.66
CA LEU A 253 -2.57 6.99 0.47
C LEU A 253 -1.61 6.86 1.66
N GLU A 254 -0.41 6.37 1.41
CA GLU A 254 0.66 6.26 2.43
C GLU A 254 1.03 7.61 3.06
N GLN A 255 0.80 8.72 2.36
CA GLN A 255 0.98 10.07 2.90
C GLN A 255 -0.31 10.66 3.51
N GLY A 256 -1.37 9.86 3.70
CA GLY A 256 -2.64 10.32 4.26
C GLY A 256 -3.48 11.22 3.33
N ALA A 257 -3.16 11.27 2.03
CA ALA A 257 -3.87 12.11 1.05
C ALA A 257 -5.16 11.44 0.53
N VAL A 258 -6.05 11.04 1.43
CA VAL A 258 -7.25 10.23 1.12
C VAL A 258 -8.16 10.87 0.08
N ASN A 259 -8.34 12.19 0.10
CA ASN A 259 -9.14 12.92 -0.88
C ASN A 259 -8.56 12.80 -2.30
N GLU A 260 -7.24 12.95 -2.43
CA GLU A 260 -6.57 12.84 -3.72
C GLU A 260 -6.62 11.40 -4.28
N VAL A 261 -6.66 10.41 -3.40
CA VAL A 261 -6.84 9.01 -3.77
C VAL A 261 -8.27 8.76 -4.25
N ALA A 262 -9.28 9.32 -3.58
CA ALA A 262 -10.67 9.26 -4.03
C ALA A 262 -10.84 9.87 -5.42
N ASP A 263 -10.28 11.06 -5.66
CA ASP A 263 -10.30 11.71 -6.96
C ASP A 263 -9.59 10.88 -8.04
N GLN A 264 -8.54 10.18 -7.69
CA GLN A 264 -7.82 9.29 -8.61
C GLN A 264 -8.63 8.02 -8.92
N ALA A 265 -9.31 7.46 -7.93
CA ALA A 265 -10.20 6.31 -8.12
C ALA A 265 -11.33 6.62 -9.11
N LEU A 266 -11.92 7.83 -9.02
CA LEU A 266 -12.94 8.28 -9.97
C LEU A 266 -12.44 8.38 -11.43
N LYS A 267 -11.14 8.45 -11.66
CA LYS A 267 -10.54 8.45 -13.01
C LYS A 267 -10.19 7.04 -13.48
N VAL A 268 -9.76 6.18 -12.56
CA VAL A 268 -9.25 4.84 -12.90
C VAL A 268 -10.38 3.83 -13.01
N VAL A 269 -11.31 3.83 -12.05
CA VAL A 269 -12.38 2.82 -11.94
C VAL A 269 -13.29 2.78 -13.19
N PRO A 270 -13.78 3.91 -13.74
CA PRO A 270 -14.64 3.86 -14.92
C PRO A 270 -13.96 3.19 -16.12
N VAL A 271 -12.66 3.45 -16.33
CA VAL A 271 -11.90 2.82 -17.41
C VAL A 271 -11.78 1.30 -17.22
N LEU A 272 -11.59 0.85 -15.98
CA LEU A 272 -11.53 -0.59 -15.68
C LEU A 272 -12.89 -1.27 -15.85
N LEU A 273 -13.99 -0.60 -15.44
CA LEU A 273 -15.35 -1.10 -15.62
C LEU A 273 -15.70 -1.31 -17.10
N GLU A 274 -15.26 -0.42 -18.02
CA GLU A 274 -15.46 -0.63 -19.44
C GLU A 274 -14.85 -1.95 -19.96
N TRP A 275 -13.74 -2.41 -19.36
CA TRP A 275 -13.13 -3.69 -19.71
C TRP A 275 -13.93 -4.87 -19.15
N VAL A 276 -14.44 -4.74 -17.92
CA VAL A 276 -15.34 -5.74 -17.32
C VAL A 276 -16.61 -5.90 -18.18
N ASP A 277 -17.20 -4.80 -18.62
CA ASP A 277 -18.40 -4.80 -19.49
C ASP A 277 -18.13 -5.43 -20.85
N LYS A 278 -16.88 -5.38 -21.34
CA LYS A 278 -16.42 -6.05 -22.57
C LYS A 278 -16.11 -7.56 -22.36
N GLY A 279 -16.29 -8.08 -21.15
CA GLY A 279 -16.11 -9.50 -20.79
C GLY A 279 -14.66 -9.91 -20.50
N TYR A 280 -13.83 -8.96 -20.05
CA TYR A 280 -12.45 -9.21 -19.62
C TYR A 280 -12.37 -9.50 -18.12
#